data_2eed24564547b563d89b9a0fe234ee97
#
_entry.id   2eed24564547b563d89b9a0fe234ee97
#
_cell.length_a   1.000
_cell.length_b   1.000
_cell.length_c   1.000
_cell.angle_alpha   90.00
_cell.angle_beta   90.00
_cell.angle_gamma   90.00
#
_symmetry.space_group_name_H-M   'P 1'
#
loop_
_entity.id
_entity.type
_entity.pdbx_description
1 polymer ?
#
loop_
_entity_poly.entity_id
_entity_poly.type
_entity_poly.pdbx_seq_one_letter_code
_entity_poly.pdbx_strand_id
1 'polypeptide(L)'
;VHGWYEAVKACADWFTSCQNSDGSWYRCYNYQGTYYQGNESEITWNPGDIARSTSKNNSTIPVRFLGKMYEFTNDTKYLNAVKKAGDFIYKNLYPQHKYFGGTCDNPDAMDKEAGVYAMYAYDTLYTLTKDSKWLDCLKQATIFTMSSVLTISFKIPETASSLKAAYSIKCGYTDGLSYICCNGTSLDNYAAYIYYQLFRLYIYSNEKVYYDMAEFIQQNTKSTMDWDGTLNYPYKSLTPEASTIYSFGYNSALDDDGVAGVWLPWQSAANAEPIAKMYDTFNEADVKALKDYSNEELNEILLNYGVGGKAHRKF
;
A
#
# COMPACT_ATOMS: atom_id res chain seq x y z
N VAL A 1 7.46 -24.75 7.64
CA VAL A 1 7.75 -23.49 8.37
C VAL A 1 9.22 -23.11 8.23
N HIS A 2 10.15 -24.06 8.44
CA HIS A 2 11.60 -23.77 8.40
C HIS A 2 12.08 -23.23 7.03
N GLY A 3 11.58 -23.82 5.92
CA GLY A 3 11.94 -23.36 4.58
C GLY A 3 11.44 -21.97 4.22
N TRP A 4 10.33 -21.53 4.80
CA TRP A 4 9.81 -20.16 4.58
C TRP A 4 10.72 -19.10 5.20
N TYR A 5 11.22 -19.35 6.40
CA TYR A 5 12.14 -18.42 7.07
C TYR A 5 13.42 -18.22 6.27
N GLU A 6 14.02 -19.32 5.80
CA GLU A 6 15.25 -19.26 5.00
C GLU A 6 15.03 -18.49 3.68
N ALA A 7 13.89 -18.69 3.02
CA ALA A 7 13.55 -17.97 1.80
C ALA A 7 13.37 -16.46 2.06
N VAL A 8 12.64 -16.10 3.12
CA VAL A 8 12.41 -14.69 3.51
C VAL A 8 13.73 -14.03 3.90
N LYS A 9 14.58 -14.73 4.68
CA LYS A 9 15.90 -14.24 5.05
C LYS A 9 16.81 -14.04 3.85
N ALA A 10 16.83 -14.99 2.91
CA ALA A 10 17.61 -14.86 1.67
C ALA A 10 17.16 -13.65 0.85
N CYS A 11 15.86 -13.40 0.77
CA CYS A 11 15.30 -12.21 0.12
C CYS A 11 15.77 -10.90 0.80
N ALA A 12 15.75 -10.85 2.14
CA ALA A 12 16.21 -9.68 2.88
C ALA A 12 17.73 -9.46 2.73
N ASP A 13 18.51 -10.53 2.72
CA ASP A 13 19.95 -10.47 2.49
C ASP A 13 20.25 -9.97 1.06
N TRP A 14 19.46 -10.41 0.09
CA TRP A 14 19.57 -9.94 -1.28
C TRP A 14 19.28 -8.43 -1.37
N PHE A 15 18.18 -7.93 -0.77
CA PHE A 15 17.89 -6.51 -0.73
C PHE A 15 19.03 -5.69 -0.11
N THR A 16 19.62 -6.16 0.97
CA THR A 16 20.76 -5.45 1.60
C THR A 16 22.00 -5.46 0.71
N SER A 17 22.24 -6.53 -0.04
CA SER A 17 23.39 -6.64 -0.96
C SER A 17 23.25 -5.77 -2.21
N CYS A 18 22.00 -5.53 -2.68
CA CYS A 18 21.69 -4.73 -3.87
C CYS A 18 21.51 -3.23 -3.56
N GLN A 19 21.54 -2.84 -2.28
CA GLN A 19 21.37 -1.43 -1.91
C GLN A 19 22.52 -0.57 -2.42
N ASN A 20 22.18 0.48 -3.15
CA ASN A 20 23.15 1.46 -3.63
C ASN A 20 23.87 2.18 -2.46
N SER A 21 25.03 2.76 -2.76
CA SER A 21 25.81 3.51 -1.76
C SER A 21 25.05 4.72 -1.19
N ASP A 22 24.13 5.31 -1.95
CA ASP A 22 23.25 6.40 -1.52
C ASP A 22 22.02 5.96 -0.70
N GLY A 23 21.83 4.65 -0.52
CA GLY A 23 20.72 4.08 0.23
C GLY A 23 19.50 3.67 -0.60
N SER A 24 19.50 3.99 -1.89
CA SER A 24 18.43 3.65 -2.81
C SER A 24 18.51 2.22 -3.34
N TRP A 25 17.44 1.84 -4.06
CA TRP A 25 17.44 0.67 -4.94
C TRP A 25 17.01 1.10 -6.34
N TYR A 26 17.56 0.41 -7.33
CA TYR A 26 17.01 0.48 -8.68
C TYR A 26 15.67 -0.27 -8.77
N ARG A 27 14.88 0.06 -9.75
CA ARG A 27 13.58 -0.58 -9.96
C ARG A 27 13.70 -2.05 -10.38
N CYS A 28 14.61 -2.35 -11.27
CA CYS A 28 14.74 -3.68 -11.86
C CYS A 28 16.14 -4.25 -11.66
N TYR A 29 16.16 -5.53 -11.28
CA TYR A 29 17.37 -6.33 -11.14
C TYR A 29 17.21 -7.63 -11.91
N ASN A 30 18.31 -8.16 -12.43
CA ASN A 30 18.34 -9.52 -12.91
C ASN A 30 18.42 -10.53 -11.76
N TYR A 31 18.35 -11.81 -12.07
CA TYR A 31 18.37 -12.87 -11.06
C TYR A 31 19.72 -13.01 -10.30
N GLN A 32 20.80 -12.41 -10.83
CA GLN A 32 22.10 -12.34 -10.15
C GLN A 32 22.22 -11.15 -9.19
N GLY A 33 21.20 -10.29 -9.09
CA GLY A 33 21.23 -9.11 -8.25
C GLY A 33 21.98 -7.91 -8.84
N THR A 34 22.32 -7.96 -10.13
CA THR A 34 22.82 -6.79 -10.85
C THR A 34 21.62 -5.99 -11.37
N TYR A 35 21.66 -4.65 -11.24
CA TYR A 35 20.57 -3.85 -11.79
C TYR A 35 20.50 -4.05 -13.30
N TYR A 36 19.26 -4.08 -13.80
CA TYR A 36 19.02 -4.41 -15.18
C TYR A 36 19.47 -3.26 -16.08
N GLN A 37 20.46 -3.52 -16.94
CA GLN A 37 21.00 -2.57 -17.89
C GLN A 37 20.45 -2.80 -19.32
N GLY A 38 19.55 -3.69 -19.48
CA GLY A 38 18.88 -4.32 -20.58
C GLY A 38 19.17 -3.87 -22.01
N ASN A 39 19.19 -4.83 -22.90
CA ASN A 39 19.00 -4.61 -24.32
C ASN A 39 17.51 -4.47 -24.59
N GLU A 40 17.10 -3.47 -25.36
CA GLU A 40 15.70 -3.29 -25.80
C GLU A 40 15.10 -4.54 -26.45
N SER A 41 15.95 -5.40 -27.02
CA SER A 41 15.55 -6.67 -27.62
C SER A 41 15.14 -7.75 -26.61
N GLU A 42 15.43 -7.60 -25.34
CA GLU A 42 15.14 -8.61 -24.30
C GLU A 42 13.81 -8.35 -23.57
N ILE A 43 13.26 -7.14 -23.71
CA ILE A 43 11.94 -6.79 -23.15
C ILE A 43 10.94 -6.71 -24.30
N THR A 44 10.03 -7.66 -24.31
CA THR A 44 9.09 -7.84 -25.43
C THR A 44 7.79 -7.06 -25.27
N TRP A 45 7.51 -6.46 -24.10
CA TRP A 45 6.19 -5.90 -23.82
C TRP A 45 6.17 -4.38 -23.57
N ASN A 46 7.27 -3.76 -23.15
CA ASN A 46 7.34 -2.30 -23.04
C ASN A 46 8.78 -1.76 -23.14
N PRO A 47 9.25 -1.34 -24.33
CA PRO A 47 10.60 -0.80 -24.53
C PRO A 47 10.95 0.42 -23.65
N GLY A 48 9.96 1.20 -23.24
CA GLY A 48 10.16 2.33 -22.32
C GLY A 48 10.59 1.91 -20.92
N ASP A 49 10.32 0.68 -20.50
CA ASP A 49 10.64 0.20 -19.16
C ASP A 49 12.12 -0.06 -18.95
N ILE A 50 12.88 -0.33 -19.99
CA ILE A 50 14.34 -0.47 -19.92
C ILE A 50 14.98 0.85 -19.51
N ALA A 51 14.62 1.93 -20.17
CA ALA A 51 15.13 3.27 -19.85
C ALA A 51 14.78 3.69 -18.42
N ARG A 52 13.75 3.08 -17.84
CA ARG A 52 13.23 3.36 -16.50
C ARG A 52 13.69 2.35 -15.45
N SER A 53 14.39 1.29 -15.83
CA SER A 53 14.87 0.24 -14.92
C SER A 53 15.78 0.77 -13.81
N THR A 54 16.48 1.88 -14.06
CA THR A 54 17.34 2.58 -13.13
C THR A 54 16.61 3.62 -12.26
N SER A 55 15.28 3.75 -12.38
CA SER A 55 14.49 4.59 -11.47
C SER A 55 14.71 4.17 -10.02
N LYS A 56 14.80 5.14 -9.13
CA LYS A 56 14.97 4.96 -7.68
C LYS A 56 13.70 5.31 -6.89
N ASN A 57 12.61 5.62 -7.58
CA ASN A 57 11.36 6.05 -6.95
C ASN A 57 10.76 5.00 -6.01
N ASN A 58 11.03 3.71 -6.28
CA ASN A 58 10.53 2.58 -5.49
C ASN A 58 11.37 2.26 -4.24
N SER A 59 12.33 3.10 -3.89
CA SER A 59 13.21 2.87 -2.70
C SER A 59 12.45 2.86 -1.36
N THR A 60 11.18 3.24 -1.33
CA THR A 60 10.29 3.10 -0.16
C THR A 60 9.88 1.66 0.11
N ILE A 61 9.76 0.82 -0.94
CA ILE A 61 9.17 -0.52 -0.86
C ILE A 61 9.93 -1.46 0.08
N PRO A 62 11.28 -1.59 0.01
CA PRO A 62 12.00 -2.54 0.86
C PRO A 62 12.04 -2.16 2.34
N VAL A 63 11.77 -0.89 2.69
CA VAL A 63 12.00 -0.36 4.04
C VAL A 63 11.20 -1.11 5.10
N ARG A 64 9.90 -1.32 4.87
CA ARG A 64 9.04 -2.04 5.81
C ARG A 64 9.47 -3.50 5.97
N PHE A 65 9.80 -4.16 4.88
CA PHE A 65 10.26 -5.55 4.90
C PHE A 65 11.55 -5.71 5.70
N LEU A 66 12.54 -4.87 5.43
CA LEU A 66 13.81 -4.89 6.15
C LEU A 66 13.65 -4.48 7.62
N GLY A 67 12.76 -3.54 7.92
CA GLY A 67 12.41 -3.18 9.29
C GLY A 67 11.83 -4.36 10.07
N LYS A 68 10.94 -5.13 9.46
CA LYS A 68 10.40 -6.37 10.02
C LYS A 68 11.49 -7.42 10.23
N MET A 69 12.40 -7.57 9.28
CA MET A 69 13.52 -8.50 9.41
C MET A 69 14.44 -8.11 10.57
N TYR A 70 14.69 -6.82 10.79
CA TYR A 70 15.43 -6.36 11.96
C TYR A 70 14.71 -6.73 13.27
N GLU A 71 13.41 -6.42 13.39
CA GLU A 71 12.65 -6.76 14.60
C GLU A 71 12.64 -8.25 14.89
N PHE A 72 12.58 -9.08 13.85
CA PHE A 72 12.52 -10.53 13.99
C PHE A 72 13.89 -11.15 14.34
N THR A 73 14.99 -10.64 13.75
CA THR A 73 16.32 -11.24 13.82
C THR A 73 17.27 -10.53 14.77
N ASN A 74 17.02 -9.28 15.12
CA ASN A 74 17.94 -8.34 15.76
C ASN A 74 19.25 -8.12 14.98
N ASP A 75 19.30 -8.50 13.68
CA ASP A 75 20.47 -8.28 12.85
C ASP A 75 20.52 -6.82 12.39
N THR A 76 21.50 -6.09 12.92
CA THR A 76 21.66 -4.65 12.68
C THR A 76 21.92 -4.28 11.22
N LYS A 77 22.32 -5.24 10.37
CA LYS A 77 22.48 -4.97 8.92
C LYS A 77 21.18 -4.48 8.28
N TYR A 78 20.03 -5.06 8.68
CA TYR A 78 18.72 -4.64 8.18
C TYR A 78 18.35 -3.25 8.68
N LEU A 79 18.58 -2.94 9.97
CA LEU A 79 18.36 -1.60 10.51
C LEU A 79 19.22 -0.54 9.80
N ASN A 80 20.50 -0.88 9.53
CA ASN A 80 21.39 0.02 8.81
C ASN A 80 20.91 0.28 7.39
N ALA A 81 20.43 -0.75 6.70
CA ALA A 81 19.84 -0.60 5.36
C ALA A 81 18.58 0.27 5.39
N VAL A 82 17.70 0.08 6.40
CA VAL A 82 16.49 0.92 6.60
C VAL A 82 16.88 2.39 6.83
N LYS A 83 17.85 2.66 7.71
CA LYS A 83 18.29 4.06 7.97
C LYS A 83 18.90 4.70 6.73
N LYS A 84 19.75 3.99 5.99
CA LYS A 84 20.32 4.47 4.73
C LYS A 84 19.22 4.79 3.69
N ALA A 85 18.22 3.92 3.55
CA ALA A 85 17.07 4.18 2.69
C ALA A 85 16.29 5.40 3.15
N GLY A 86 16.10 5.55 4.45
CA GLY A 86 15.46 6.73 5.05
C GLY A 86 16.17 8.02 4.65
N ASP A 87 17.48 8.07 4.75
CA ASP A 87 18.25 9.26 4.35
C ASP A 87 18.10 9.58 2.86
N PHE A 88 18.10 8.55 2.00
CA PHE A 88 17.83 8.73 0.57
C PHE A 88 16.42 9.27 0.30
N ILE A 89 15.41 8.64 0.89
CA ILE A 89 14.00 9.00 0.71
C ILE A 89 13.75 10.44 1.22
N TYR A 90 14.29 10.78 2.38
CA TYR A 90 14.17 12.11 2.97
C TYR A 90 14.77 13.19 2.09
N LYS A 91 15.94 12.93 1.52
CA LYS A 91 16.66 13.87 0.67
C LYS A 91 16.07 14.03 -0.72
N ASN A 92 15.57 12.93 -1.31
CA ASN A 92 15.27 12.89 -2.75
C ASN A 92 13.78 12.75 -3.08
N LEU A 93 12.98 12.08 -2.24
CA LEU A 93 11.56 11.84 -2.51
C LEU A 93 10.66 12.78 -1.70
N TYR A 94 10.91 12.91 -0.41
CA TYR A 94 10.10 13.76 0.47
C TYR A 94 9.97 15.20 -0.03
N PRO A 95 11.02 15.91 -0.51
CA PRO A 95 10.91 17.31 -0.93
C PRO A 95 10.06 17.49 -2.20
N GLN A 96 9.77 16.43 -2.93
CA GLN A 96 8.92 16.50 -4.12
C GLN A 96 7.43 16.61 -3.77
N HIS A 97 7.03 16.26 -2.55
CA HIS A 97 5.63 16.13 -2.12
C HIS A 97 4.77 15.25 -3.04
N LYS A 98 5.39 14.33 -3.75
CA LYS A 98 4.79 13.42 -4.72
C LYS A 98 5.53 12.09 -4.69
N TYR A 99 4.77 11.02 -4.94
CA TYR A 99 5.33 9.67 -5.00
C TYR A 99 4.96 9.02 -6.33
N PHE A 100 5.90 8.24 -6.88
CA PHE A 100 5.82 7.72 -8.23
C PHE A 100 6.15 6.23 -8.26
N GLY A 101 5.56 5.52 -9.23
CA GLY A 101 5.97 4.18 -9.59
C GLY A 101 5.58 3.10 -8.59
N GLY A 102 4.50 3.27 -7.86
CA GLY A 102 3.93 2.24 -7.00
C GLY A 102 3.35 1.09 -7.82
N THR A 103 2.65 1.42 -8.88
CA THR A 103 2.21 0.44 -9.89
C THR A 103 3.43 -0.13 -10.63
N CYS A 104 3.40 -1.43 -10.89
CA CYS A 104 4.57 -2.12 -11.45
C CYS A 104 4.88 -1.77 -12.90
N ASP A 105 3.95 -1.22 -13.64
CA ASP A 105 4.03 -0.99 -15.07
C ASP A 105 4.52 0.42 -15.46
N ASN A 106 4.47 1.40 -14.56
CA ASN A 106 4.95 2.75 -14.90
C ASN A 106 5.68 3.45 -13.73
N PRO A 107 7.04 3.49 -13.73
CA PRO A 107 7.82 4.12 -12.66
C PRO A 107 7.67 5.64 -12.58
N ASP A 108 7.14 6.26 -13.59
CA ASP A 108 6.99 7.72 -13.67
C ASP A 108 5.54 8.16 -13.41
N ALA A 109 4.62 7.21 -13.26
CA ALA A 109 3.26 7.53 -12.87
C ALA A 109 3.21 7.99 -11.42
N MET A 110 2.58 9.12 -11.19
CA MET A 110 2.20 9.57 -9.85
C MET A 110 0.98 8.77 -9.43
N ASP A 111 1.13 7.91 -8.44
CA ASP A 111 0.05 7.01 -8.04
C ASP A 111 -0.05 6.84 -6.52
N LYS A 112 -1.24 6.44 -6.07
CA LYS A 112 -1.52 6.25 -4.64
C LYS A 112 -0.73 5.10 -4.03
N GLU A 113 -0.40 4.07 -4.81
CA GLU A 113 0.34 2.92 -4.29
C GLU A 113 1.73 3.32 -3.86
N ALA A 114 2.39 4.21 -4.62
CA ALA A 114 3.66 4.81 -4.20
C ALA A 114 3.50 5.59 -2.89
N GLY A 115 2.36 6.27 -2.72
CA GLY A 115 2.02 6.92 -1.45
C GLY A 115 1.83 5.93 -0.30
N VAL A 116 1.16 4.81 -0.53
CA VAL A 116 1.00 3.72 0.45
C VAL A 116 2.37 3.17 0.88
N TYR A 117 3.27 2.90 -0.07
CA TYR A 117 4.62 2.43 0.26
C TYR A 117 5.44 3.47 1.02
N ALA A 118 5.27 4.76 0.68
CA ALA A 118 5.89 5.84 1.44
C ALA A 118 5.36 5.90 2.88
N MET A 119 4.06 5.78 3.08
CA MET A 119 3.46 5.70 4.43
C MET A 119 4.04 4.52 5.22
N TYR A 120 4.17 3.35 4.62
CA TYR A 120 4.79 2.19 5.26
C TYR A 120 6.25 2.41 5.62
N ALA A 121 7.00 3.07 4.74
CA ALA A 121 8.42 3.36 4.98
C ALA A 121 8.59 4.34 6.14
N TYR A 122 7.84 5.44 6.15
CA TYR A 122 7.95 6.46 7.20
C TYR A 122 7.42 5.97 8.56
N ASP A 123 6.33 5.20 8.58
CA ASP A 123 5.85 4.55 9.80
C ASP A 123 6.92 3.60 10.39
N THR A 124 7.57 2.82 9.53
CA THR A 124 8.67 1.92 9.93
C THR A 124 9.86 2.69 10.49
N LEU A 125 10.30 3.73 9.80
CA LEU A 125 11.40 4.58 10.23
C LEU A 125 11.11 5.27 11.56
N TYR A 126 9.90 5.81 11.73
CA TYR A 126 9.48 6.40 13.00
C TYR A 126 9.46 5.36 14.12
N THR A 127 8.89 4.18 13.86
CA THR A 127 8.80 3.12 14.86
C THR A 127 10.18 2.68 15.35
N LEU A 128 11.13 2.52 14.43
CA LEU A 128 12.48 2.01 14.75
C LEU A 128 13.42 3.07 15.29
N THR A 129 13.24 4.34 14.94
CA THR A 129 14.21 5.40 15.30
C THR A 129 13.67 6.42 16.29
N LYS A 130 12.34 6.57 16.40
CA LYS A 130 11.64 7.59 17.18
C LYS A 130 12.02 9.03 16.79
N ASP A 131 12.60 9.23 15.61
CA ASP A 131 12.93 10.56 15.09
C ASP A 131 11.64 11.20 14.52
N SER A 132 11.25 12.33 15.07
CA SER A 132 10.00 13.04 14.73
C SER A 132 9.93 13.50 13.28
N LYS A 133 11.05 13.67 12.59
CA LYS A 133 11.04 14.01 11.16
C LYS A 133 10.27 12.98 10.33
N TRP A 134 10.27 11.69 10.74
CA TRP A 134 9.53 10.65 10.04
C TRP A 134 8.02 10.76 10.24
N LEU A 135 7.60 11.38 11.34
CA LEU A 135 6.18 11.66 11.54
C LEU A 135 5.69 12.74 10.57
N ASP A 136 6.48 13.78 10.34
CA ASP A 136 6.16 14.81 9.34
C ASP A 136 6.13 14.23 7.92
N CYS A 137 7.08 13.37 7.61
CA CYS A 137 7.09 12.63 6.33
C CYS A 137 5.86 11.73 6.18
N LEU A 138 5.46 11.03 7.25
CA LEU A 138 4.26 10.18 7.25
C LEU A 138 2.99 11.00 7.03
N LYS A 139 2.85 12.16 7.68
CA LYS A 139 1.74 13.09 7.46
C LYS A 139 1.66 13.53 6.01
N GLN A 140 2.78 13.91 5.44
CA GLN A 140 2.84 14.35 4.04
C GLN A 140 2.48 13.22 3.06
N ALA A 141 3.00 12.01 3.26
CA ALA A 141 2.63 10.84 2.45
C ALA A 141 1.15 10.48 2.60
N THR A 142 0.59 10.67 3.80
CA THR A 142 -0.84 10.49 4.06
C THR A 142 -1.69 11.48 3.25
N ILE A 143 -1.33 12.76 3.27
CA ILE A 143 -2.04 13.79 2.47
C ILE A 143 -1.99 13.43 0.98
N PHE A 144 -0.82 13.05 0.47
CA PHE A 144 -0.67 12.62 -0.91
C PHE A 144 -1.56 11.42 -1.24
N THR A 145 -1.54 10.37 -0.43
CA THR A 145 -2.32 9.15 -0.67
C THR A 145 -3.82 9.43 -0.59
N MET A 146 -4.24 10.16 0.43
CA MET A 146 -5.65 10.51 0.62
C MET A 146 -6.19 11.45 -0.47
N SER A 147 -5.32 12.20 -1.17
CA SER A 147 -5.76 13.02 -2.30
C SER A 147 -6.30 12.21 -3.49
N SER A 148 -6.01 10.92 -3.53
CA SER A 148 -6.55 9.98 -4.52
C SER A 148 -7.86 9.32 -4.08
N VAL A 149 -8.27 9.52 -2.83
CA VAL A 149 -9.46 8.88 -2.25
C VAL A 149 -10.67 9.78 -2.45
N LEU A 150 -11.76 9.21 -2.93
CA LEU A 150 -13.03 9.92 -3.06
C LEU A 150 -13.66 10.11 -1.68
N THR A 151 -13.95 11.35 -1.35
CA THR A 151 -14.59 11.73 -0.07
C THR A 151 -16.09 12.03 -0.24
N ILE A 152 -16.59 11.92 -1.48
CA ILE A 152 -18.00 12.11 -1.80
C ILE A 152 -18.55 10.86 -2.44
N SER A 153 -19.79 10.55 -2.11
CA SER A 153 -20.51 9.44 -2.72
C SER A 153 -21.25 9.90 -3.95
N PHE A 154 -21.13 9.18 -5.04
CA PHE A 154 -21.97 9.31 -6.21
C PHE A 154 -22.27 7.91 -6.79
N LYS A 155 -23.41 7.77 -7.43
CA LYS A 155 -23.79 6.51 -8.06
C LYS A 155 -22.93 6.30 -9.31
N ILE A 156 -22.25 5.17 -9.39
CA ILE A 156 -21.52 4.77 -10.61
C ILE A 156 -22.57 4.55 -11.69
N PRO A 157 -22.47 5.21 -12.87
CA PRO A 157 -23.47 5.08 -13.91
C PRO A 157 -23.61 3.64 -14.41
N GLU A 158 -24.83 3.12 -14.38
CA GLU A 158 -25.15 1.77 -14.90
C GLU A 158 -24.95 1.67 -16.42
N THR A 159 -24.95 2.80 -17.11
CA THR A 159 -24.85 2.92 -18.56
C THR A 159 -23.44 2.77 -19.13
N ALA A 160 -22.43 2.68 -18.30
CA ALA A 160 -21.07 2.40 -18.75
C ALA A 160 -20.91 0.95 -19.22
N SER A 161 -21.76 0.54 -20.16
CA SER A 161 -22.02 -0.80 -20.66
C SER A 161 -22.62 -1.75 -19.61
N SER A 162 -23.84 -2.19 -19.84
CA SER A 162 -24.65 -3.01 -18.93
C SER A 162 -24.02 -4.36 -18.56
N LEU A 163 -23.12 -4.87 -19.36
CA LEU A 163 -22.38 -6.10 -19.08
C LEU A 163 -21.27 -5.87 -18.08
N LYS A 164 -20.62 -4.72 -18.10
CA LYS A 164 -19.49 -4.40 -17.22
C LYS A 164 -19.96 -4.01 -15.81
N ALA A 165 -21.13 -3.39 -15.71
CA ALA A 165 -21.74 -3.12 -14.40
C ALA A 165 -21.98 -4.38 -13.56
N ALA A 166 -22.15 -5.54 -14.21
CA ALA A 166 -22.35 -6.81 -13.52
C ALA A 166 -21.13 -7.26 -12.71
N TYR A 167 -19.96 -6.78 -13.05
CA TYR A 167 -18.68 -7.16 -12.44
C TYR A 167 -17.99 -6.02 -11.68
N SER A 168 -18.51 -4.81 -11.78
CA SER A 168 -17.98 -3.64 -11.05
C SER A 168 -18.21 -3.78 -9.55
N ILE A 169 -17.44 -3.02 -8.78
CA ILE A 169 -17.68 -2.86 -7.35
C ILE A 169 -19.13 -2.37 -7.16
N LYS A 170 -19.93 -3.19 -6.50
CA LYS A 170 -21.36 -2.95 -6.28
C LYS A 170 -21.65 -2.34 -4.91
N CYS A 171 -20.75 -1.53 -4.37
CA CYS A 171 -21.15 -0.69 -3.27
C CYS A 171 -22.03 0.43 -3.81
N GLY A 172 -23.09 0.77 -3.12
CA GLY A 172 -23.95 1.91 -3.51
C GLY A 172 -23.26 3.26 -3.42
N TYR A 173 -21.97 3.27 -3.00
CA TYR A 173 -21.21 4.44 -2.63
C TYR A 173 -19.80 4.38 -3.22
N THR A 174 -19.27 5.53 -3.63
CA THR A 174 -17.90 5.67 -4.14
C THR A 174 -16.93 6.23 -3.09
N ASP A 175 -17.45 6.78 -2.01
CA ASP A 175 -16.65 7.32 -0.93
C ASP A 175 -15.76 6.24 -0.31
N GLY A 176 -14.48 6.55 -0.17
CA GLY A 176 -13.44 5.61 0.28
C GLY A 176 -12.81 4.78 -0.84
N LEU A 177 -13.38 4.72 -2.03
CA LEU A 177 -12.68 4.21 -3.21
C LEU A 177 -11.59 5.20 -3.63
N SER A 178 -10.59 4.71 -4.33
CA SER A 178 -9.45 5.52 -4.75
C SER A 178 -9.18 5.40 -6.24
N TYR A 179 -8.71 6.50 -6.85
CA TYR A 179 -8.15 6.43 -8.19
C TYR A 179 -6.91 5.54 -8.21
N ILE A 180 -6.77 4.71 -9.24
CA ILE A 180 -5.58 3.86 -9.41
C ILE A 180 -4.36 4.74 -9.62
N CYS A 181 -4.44 5.72 -10.53
CA CYS A 181 -3.39 6.71 -10.75
C CYS A 181 -4.00 8.07 -11.14
N CYS A 182 -3.18 9.10 -11.17
CA CYS A 182 -3.61 10.49 -11.36
C CYS A 182 -4.33 10.79 -12.69
N ASN A 183 -4.19 9.94 -13.69
CA ASN A 183 -4.83 10.04 -15.01
C ASN A 183 -5.80 8.89 -15.28
N GLY A 184 -6.07 8.06 -14.27
CA GLY A 184 -6.97 6.92 -14.40
C GLY A 184 -8.43 7.29 -14.26
N THR A 185 -9.29 6.54 -14.93
CA THR A 185 -10.76 6.63 -14.78
C THR A 185 -11.31 5.48 -13.94
N SER A 186 -10.43 4.57 -13.53
CA SER A 186 -10.81 3.41 -12.74
C SER A 186 -10.60 3.68 -11.25
N LEU A 187 -11.56 3.26 -10.47
CA LEU A 187 -11.53 3.28 -9.01
C LEU A 187 -11.29 1.88 -8.48
N ASP A 188 -10.52 1.78 -7.44
CA ASP A 188 -10.29 0.55 -6.71
C ASP A 188 -10.43 0.74 -5.20
N ASN A 189 -10.28 -0.34 -4.47
CA ASN A 189 -10.31 -0.36 -3.01
C ASN A 189 -8.91 -0.49 -2.38
N TYR A 190 -7.87 -0.17 -3.11
CA TYR A 190 -6.48 -0.34 -2.64
C TYR A 190 -6.15 0.56 -1.43
N ALA A 191 -6.83 1.70 -1.31
CA ALA A 191 -6.68 2.57 -0.13
C ALA A 191 -7.00 1.86 1.19
N ALA A 192 -7.72 0.74 1.15
CA ALA A 192 -7.97 -0.09 2.34
C ALA A 192 -6.68 -0.49 3.07
N TYR A 193 -5.57 -0.68 2.36
CA TYR A 193 -4.28 -1.01 2.98
C TYR A 193 -3.81 -0.04 4.05
N ILE A 194 -4.24 1.24 4.00
CA ILE A 194 -3.65 2.28 4.85
C ILE A 194 -4.41 2.56 6.15
N TYR A 195 -5.62 2.02 6.37
CA TYR A 195 -6.38 2.46 7.55
C TYR A 195 -5.68 2.11 8.87
N TYR A 196 -4.91 1.03 8.92
CA TYR A 196 -4.08 0.71 10.08
C TYR A 196 -2.97 1.76 10.30
N GLN A 197 -2.30 2.22 9.24
CA GLN A 197 -1.29 3.27 9.32
C GLN A 197 -1.91 4.62 9.69
N LEU A 198 -3.10 4.92 9.21
CA LEU A 198 -3.85 6.12 9.61
C LEU A 198 -4.17 6.11 11.11
N PHE A 199 -4.61 4.95 11.62
CA PHE A 199 -4.88 4.81 13.04
C PHE A 199 -3.60 4.93 13.88
N ARG A 200 -2.48 4.35 13.44
CA ARG A 200 -1.17 4.56 14.09
C ARG A 200 -0.74 6.02 14.07
N LEU A 201 -0.94 6.70 12.95
CA LEU A 201 -0.64 8.13 12.83
C LEU A 201 -1.49 8.97 13.79
N TYR A 202 -2.76 8.64 13.97
CA TYR A 202 -3.60 9.23 15.02
C TYR A 202 -2.97 9.05 16.41
N ILE A 203 -2.57 7.84 16.76
CA ILE A 203 -1.96 7.55 18.06
C ILE A 203 -0.68 8.35 18.26
N TYR A 204 0.17 8.45 17.24
CA TYR A 204 1.44 9.19 17.32
C TYR A 204 1.27 10.69 17.41
N SER A 205 0.29 11.26 16.72
CA SER A 205 0.14 12.70 16.57
C SER A 205 -0.95 13.30 17.47
N ASN A 206 -1.86 12.49 17.99
CA ASN A 206 -3.09 12.90 18.68
C ASN A 206 -4.00 13.81 17.82
N GLU A 207 -3.89 13.72 16.49
CA GLU A 207 -4.68 14.51 15.57
C GLU A 207 -5.90 13.71 15.09
N LYS A 208 -7.08 14.10 15.56
CA LYS A 208 -8.35 13.39 15.31
C LYS A 208 -8.65 13.13 13.83
N VAL A 209 -8.15 13.98 12.94
CA VAL A 209 -8.37 13.83 11.50
C VAL A 209 -7.89 12.46 10.98
N TYR A 210 -6.81 11.92 11.53
CA TYR A 210 -6.29 10.60 11.13
C TYR A 210 -7.14 9.45 11.66
N TYR A 211 -7.75 9.62 12.83
CA TYR A 211 -8.78 8.69 13.30
C TYR A 211 -9.98 8.66 12.36
N ASP A 212 -10.49 9.85 12.01
CA ASP A 212 -11.65 9.97 11.13
C ASP A 212 -11.37 9.38 9.74
N MET A 213 -10.15 9.59 9.21
CA MET A 213 -9.71 8.97 7.97
C MET A 213 -9.62 7.44 8.08
N ALA A 214 -9.10 6.92 9.19
CA ALA A 214 -9.01 5.46 9.41
C ALA A 214 -10.40 4.83 9.45
N GLU A 215 -11.32 5.41 10.22
CA GLU A 215 -12.72 4.95 10.30
C GLU A 215 -13.39 5.00 8.93
N PHE A 216 -13.20 6.08 8.19
CA PHE A 216 -13.76 6.29 6.86
C PHE A 216 -13.30 5.21 5.87
N ILE A 217 -11.99 4.96 5.77
CA ILE A 217 -11.45 3.91 4.89
C ILE A 217 -11.93 2.53 5.33
N GLN A 218 -11.94 2.24 6.63
CA GLN A 218 -12.43 0.96 7.13
C GLN A 218 -13.91 0.74 6.81
N GLN A 219 -14.73 1.78 6.87
CA GLN A 219 -16.15 1.68 6.52
C GLN A 219 -16.34 1.33 5.05
N ASN A 220 -15.54 1.91 4.15
CA ASN A 220 -15.52 1.51 2.75
C ASN A 220 -15.13 0.05 2.56
N THR A 221 -14.08 -0.41 3.25
CA THR A 221 -13.67 -1.82 3.25
C THR A 221 -14.85 -2.74 3.56
N LYS A 222 -15.64 -2.41 4.58
CA LYS A 222 -16.82 -3.21 4.96
C LYS A 222 -17.92 -3.19 3.90
N SER A 223 -18.10 -2.08 3.20
CA SER A 223 -19.16 -1.90 2.22
C SER A 223 -18.86 -2.54 0.85
N THR A 224 -17.59 -2.73 0.52
CA THR A 224 -17.17 -3.25 -0.79
C THR A 224 -16.95 -4.77 -0.84
N MET A 225 -16.83 -5.43 0.31
CA MET A 225 -16.72 -6.88 0.38
C MET A 225 -18.09 -7.56 0.45
N ASP A 226 -18.28 -8.61 -0.32
CA ASP A 226 -19.52 -9.39 -0.33
C ASP A 226 -19.51 -10.48 0.77
N TRP A 227 -19.58 -10.06 2.02
CA TRP A 227 -19.51 -10.94 3.19
C TRP A 227 -20.60 -11.99 3.21
N ASP A 228 -21.80 -11.60 2.85
CA ASP A 228 -23.02 -12.40 2.98
C ASP A 228 -23.64 -12.82 1.63
N GLY A 229 -23.05 -12.37 0.52
CA GLY A 229 -23.55 -12.64 -0.82
C GLY A 229 -24.63 -11.67 -1.29
N THR A 230 -24.92 -10.59 -0.56
CA THR A 230 -25.97 -9.60 -0.95
C THR A 230 -25.54 -8.74 -2.13
N LEU A 231 -24.23 -8.56 -2.36
CA LEU A 231 -23.71 -7.85 -3.52
C LEU A 231 -23.80 -8.69 -4.81
N ASN A 232 -24.11 -9.97 -4.69
CA ASN A 232 -24.19 -10.89 -5.82
C ASN A 232 -22.95 -10.89 -6.71
N TYR A 233 -21.78 -10.90 -6.11
CA TYR A 233 -20.53 -11.11 -6.84
C TYR A 233 -20.43 -12.57 -7.31
N PRO A 234 -19.77 -12.85 -8.44
CA PRO A 234 -19.53 -14.20 -8.90
C PRO A 234 -18.79 -15.07 -7.87
N TYR A 235 -17.95 -14.42 -7.07
CA TYR A 235 -17.19 -15.08 -6.00
C TYR A 235 -17.48 -14.37 -4.69
N LYS A 236 -18.13 -15.09 -3.78
CA LYS A 236 -18.41 -14.58 -2.42
C LYS A 236 -17.11 -14.23 -1.69
N SER A 237 -17.14 -13.15 -0.94
CA SER A 237 -16.00 -12.63 -0.17
C SER A 237 -14.82 -12.10 -0.99
N LEU A 238 -14.98 -11.95 -2.30
CA LEU A 238 -14.02 -11.25 -3.14
C LEU A 238 -14.56 -9.87 -3.53
N THR A 239 -13.63 -8.99 -3.87
CA THR A 239 -13.89 -7.67 -4.46
C THR A 239 -13.27 -7.66 -5.85
N PRO A 240 -13.94 -7.12 -6.88
CA PRO A 240 -13.31 -6.95 -8.20
C PRO A 240 -12.14 -5.98 -8.12
N GLU A 241 -11.18 -6.11 -9.03
CA GLU A 241 -9.97 -5.30 -9.04
C GLU A 241 -10.26 -3.80 -9.09
N ALA A 242 -11.20 -3.41 -9.96
CA ALA A 242 -11.53 -2.01 -10.11
C ALA A 242 -12.95 -1.80 -10.63
N SER A 243 -13.44 -0.59 -10.51
CA SER A 243 -14.64 -0.11 -11.15
C SER A 243 -14.35 1.10 -12.03
N THR A 244 -14.78 1.06 -13.27
CA THR A 244 -14.66 2.21 -14.17
C THR A 244 -15.81 3.16 -13.94
N ILE A 245 -15.51 4.39 -13.47
CA ILE A 245 -16.51 5.43 -13.24
C ILE A 245 -17.02 6.06 -14.54
N TYR A 246 -16.32 5.79 -15.66
CA TYR A 246 -16.48 6.63 -16.79
C TYR A 246 -16.03 5.98 -18.11
N SER A 247 -16.85 6.05 -19.13
CA SER A 247 -16.58 5.48 -20.45
C SER A 247 -16.51 6.53 -21.56
N PHE A 248 -15.74 7.59 -21.40
CA PHE A 248 -15.47 8.46 -22.53
C PHE A 248 -14.54 7.80 -23.54
N GLY A 249 -15.07 7.12 -24.52
CA GLY A 249 -14.35 6.71 -25.69
C GLY A 249 -13.16 5.75 -25.47
N TYR A 250 -12.98 5.25 -24.26
CA TYR A 250 -11.89 4.36 -23.89
C TYR A 250 -12.32 2.90 -23.80
N ASN A 251 -13.24 2.54 -24.60
CA ASN A 251 -14.05 1.35 -24.42
C ASN A 251 -13.59 0.15 -25.23
N SER A 252 -12.75 0.34 -26.24
CA SER A 252 -12.43 -0.77 -27.13
C SER A 252 -11.49 -1.82 -26.52
N ALA A 253 -10.62 -1.41 -25.60
CA ALA A 253 -9.69 -2.34 -24.92
C ALA A 253 -10.32 -3.03 -23.68
N LEU A 254 -11.46 -2.52 -23.22
CA LEU A 254 -12.17 -3.05 -22.05
C LEU A 254 -13.41 -3.86 -22.44
N ASP A 255 -13.57 -4.12 -23.75
CA ASP A 255 -14.89 -4.49 -24.26
C ASP A 255 -15.34 -5.88 -23.90
N ASP A 256 -14.56 -6.90 -24.00
CA ASP A 256 -15.08 -8.24 -23.76
C ASP A 256 -14.67 -8.83 -22.42
N ASP A 257 -13.50 -8.44 -21.91
CA ASP A 257 -12.93 -8.96 -20.66
C ASP A 257 -12.54 -7.86 -19.69
N GLY A 258 -13.19 -6.70 -19.76
CA GLY A 258 -12.79 -5.51 -19.01
C GLY A 258 -12.30 -5.79 -17.59
N VAL A 259 -11.58 -4.86 -17.03
CA VAL A 259 -11.06 -4.87 -15.63
C VAL A 259 -12.08 -5.46 -14.63
N ALA A 260 -13.32 -5.31 -14.92
CA ALA A 260 -14.45 -5.91 -14.24
C ALA A 260 -14.45 -7.45 -14.20
N GLY A 261 -13.75 -8.11 -15.11
CA GLY A 261 -13.63 -9.57 -15.13
C GLY A 261 -12.49 -10.09 -14.29
N VAL A 262 -11.65 -9.22 -13.76
CA VAL A 262 -10.45 -9.61 -13.02
C VAL A 262 -10.77 -9.71 -11.54
N TRP A 263 -10.89 -10.93 -11.05
CA TRP A 263 -11.17 -11.27 -9.65
C TRP A 263 -9.88 -11.70 -8.96
N LEU A 264 -8.98 -10.75 -8.75
CA LEU A 264 -7.69 -11.04 -8.15
C LEU A 264 -7.76 -11.03 -6.62
N PRO A 265 -7.17 -12.03 -5.96
CA PRO A 265 -7.16 -12.12 -4.49
C PRO A 265 -6.50 -10.92 -3.79
N TRP A 266 -5.68 -10.14 -4.48
CA TRP A 266 -4.97 -9.02 -3.88
C TRP A 266 -5.90 -7.90 -3.38
N GLN A 267 -7.04 -7.67 -4.02
CA GLN A 267 -8.05 -6.74 -3.50
C GLN A 267 -8.64 -7.21 -2.17
N SER A 268 -8.90 -8.50 -2.05
CA SER A 268 -9.31 -9.08 -0.77
C SER A 268 -8.20 -9.00 0.27
N ALA A 269 -6.93 -9.12 -0.14
CA ALA A 269 -5.78 -8.93 0.74
C ALA A 269 -5.67 -7.47 1.21
N ALA A 270 -5.96 -6.48 0.34
CA ALA A 270 -5.99 -5.07 0.69
C ALA A 270 -6.97 -4.78 1.85
N ASN A 271 -8.09 -5.49 1.86
CA ASN A 271 -9.07 -5.40 2.93
C ASN A 271 -8.67 -6.21 4.18
N ALA A 272 -8.18 -7.42 3.98
CA ALA A 272 -7.90 -8.35 5.08
C ALA A 272 -6.62 -8.02 5.86
N GLU A 273 -5.58 -7.52 5.21
CA GLU A 273 -4.29 -7.26 5.84
C GLU A 273 -4.38 -6.23 6.98
N PRO A 274 -4.98 -5.04 6.79
CA PRO A 274 -5.10 -4.07 7.89
C PRO A 274 -6.05 -4.55 9.00
N ILE A 275 -7.08 -5.34 8.68
CA ILE A 275 -7.95 -5.98 9.68
C ILE A 275 -7.11 -6.90 10.58
N ALA A 276 -6.30 -7.76 9.97
CA ALA A 276 -5.43 -8.66 10.72
C ALA A 276 -4.42 -7.90 11.57
N LYS A 277 -3.84 -6.82 11.07
CA LYS A 277 -2.90 -5.97 11.83
C LYS A 277 -3.57 -5.26 13.01
N MET A 278 -4.78 -4.73 12.83
CA MET A 278 -5.56 -4.13 13.91
C MET A 278 -5.82 -5.17 14.99
N TYR A 279 -6.34 -6.33 14.61
CA TYR A 279 -6.64 -7.39 15.55
C TYR A 279 -5.39 -7.92 16.28
N ASP A 280 -4.30 -8.14 15.55
CA ASP A 280 -3.03 -8.58 16.15
C ASP A 280 -2.47 -7.55 17.13
N THR A 281 -2.67 -6.26 16.88
CA THR A 281 -2.13 -5.18 17.71
C THR A 281 -3.02 -4.88 18.90
N PHE A 282 -4.32 -4.71 18.66
CA PHE A 282 -5.26 -4.17 19.65
C PHE A 282 -6.24 -5.22 20.18
N ASN A 283 -6.20 -6.46 19.67
CA ASN A 283 -7.23 -7.48 19.88
C ASN A 283 -8.63 -7.01 19.46
N GLU A 284 -8.69 -6.04 18.57
CA GLU A 284 -9.89 -5.44 18.02
C GLU A 284 -9.62 -5.03 16.56
N ALA A 285 -10.52 -5.37 15.66
CA ALA A 285 -10.39 -5.04 14.25
C ALA A 285 -11.08 -3.72 13.89
N ASP A 286 -12.07 -3.31 14.66
CA ASP A 286 -12.86 -2.12 14.38
C ASP A 286 -12.25 -0.88 15.05
N VAL A 287 -11.85 0.10 14.22
CA VAL A 287 -11.35 1.40 14.70
C VAL A 287 -12.34 2.06 15.68
N LYS A 288 -13.65 1.94 15.39
CA LYS A 288 -14.72 2.52 16.20
C LYS A 288 -14.82 1.94 17.60
N ALA A 289 -14.48 0.66 17.76
CA ALA A 289 -14.46 0.02 19.06
C ALA A 289 -13.35 0.53 19.97
N LEU A 290 -12.33 1.17 19.40
CA LEU A 290 -11.19 1.73 20.13
C LEU A 290 -11.36 3.22 20.48
N LYS A 291 -12.50 3.82 20.18
CA LYS A 291 -12.76 5.26 20.37
C LYS A 291 -12.67 5.74 21.83
N ASP A 292 -12.94 4.84 22.78
CA ASP A 292 -12.98 5.16 24.21
C ASP A 292 -11.62 4.98 24.91
N TYR A 293 -10.60 4.46 24.18
CA TYR A 293 -9.23 4.39 24.68
C TYR A 293 -8.56 5.74 24.60
N SER A 294 -7.79 6.09 25.62
CA SER A 294 -6.91 7.26 25.55
C SER A 294 -5.73 7.01 24.58
N ASN A 295 -5.16 8.08 24.06
CA ASN A 295 -3.96 7.98 23.22
C ASN A 295 -2.77 7.35 23.93
N GLU A 296 -2.66 7.58 25.25
CA GLU A 296 -1.62 6.99 26.08
C GLU A 296 -1.76 5.47 26.13
N GLU A 297 -2.98 4.95 26.40
CA GLU A 297 -3.26 3.51 26.40
C GLU A 297 -2.98 2.87 25.04
N LEU A 298 -3.43 3.49 23.95
CA LEU A 298 -3.19 2.99 22.60
C LEU A 298 -1.71 2.99 22.24
N ASN A 299 -0.96 4.03 22.64
CA ASN A 299 0.47 4.11 22.42
C ASN A 299 1.24 3.05 23.21
N GLU A 300 0.87 2.76 24.43
CA GLU A 300 1.45 1.69 25.23
C GLU A 300 1.25 0.33 24.54
N ILE A 301 0.06 0.07 24.01
CA ILE A 301 -0.21 -1.13 23.23
C ILE A 301 0.71 -1.19 22.01
N LEU A 302 0.84 -0.11 21.22
CA LEU A 302 1.71 -0.07 20.04
C LEU A 302 3.17 -0.32 20.36
N LEU A 303 3.69 0.21 21.46
CA LEU A 303 5.07 0.00 21.89
C LEU A 303 5.41 -1.47 22.11
N ASN A 304 4.41 -2.28 22.48
CA ASN A 304 4.57 -3.71 22.68
C ASN A 304 4.50 -4.54 21.40
N TYR A 305 4.08 -3.96 20.26
CA TYR A 305 3.81 -4.72 19.03
C TYR A 305 4.70 -4.39 17.83
N GLY A 306 5.53 -3.32 17.91
CA GLY A 306 6.53 -3.00 16.88
C GLY A 306 5.95 -2.58 15.52
N VAL A 307 6.72 -2.80 14.45
CA VAL A 307 6.37 -2.41 13.07
C VAL A 307 5.25 -3.29 12.53
N GLY A 308 4.00 -2.82 12.66
CA GLY A 308 2.86 -3.43 11.98
C GLY A 308 2.42 -4.80 12.50
N GLY A 309 2.40 -5.01 13.82
CA GLY A 309 1.87 -6.21 14.47
C GLY A 309 2.88 -6.96 15.34
N LYS A 310 2.43 -8.00 16.01
CA LYS A 310 3.28 -8.80 16.93
C LYS A 310 4.55 -9.28 16.23
N ALA A 311 5.68 -8.68 16.59
CA ALA A 311 6.98 -9.02 16.06
C ALA A 311 7.44 -10.43 16.45
N HIS A 312 6.83 -11.05 17.46
CA HIS A 312 7.41 -12.20 18.16
C HIS A 312 6.46 -13.40 18.29
N ARG A 313 5.77 -13.78 17.22
CA ARG A 313 5.30 -15.17 17.21
C ARG A 313 6.53 -16.06 17.03
N LYS A 314 6.99 -16.69 18.11
CA LYS A 314 7.93 -17.82 18.01
C LYS A 314 7.23 -18.91 17.21
N PHE A 315 7.71 -19.17 16.02
CA PHE A 315 7.26 -20.30 15.20
C PHE A 315 7.89 -21.59 15.72
#